data_fa4bd9a2d2239eeb373f96f0b665e788
#
_entry.id   fa4bd9a2d2239eeb373f96f0b665e788
#
_cell.length_a   1.000
_cell.length_b   1.000
_cell.length_c   1.000
_cell.angle_alpha   90.00
_cell.angle_beta   90.00
_cell.angle_gamma   90.00
#
_symmetry.space_group_name_H-M   'P 1'
#
loop_
_entity.id
_entity.type
_entity.pdbx_description
1 polymer ?
#
loop_
_entity_poly.entity_id
_entity_poly.type
_entity_poly.pdbx_seq_one_letter_code
_entity_poly.pdbx_strand_id
1 'polypeptide(L)'
;MRIADCGLRIVVSIFLAVVGHGVVRAETIDRVLAVVAGQLITLTDVRAAIDLRLQTTDGAADPVRAVLTKLIDRELILAEVDRYAPPEPTADAVNREVERVLARFESQEALEAALARSGIDEKHLRETLRQDLRMRAYLDQRFTAADERRPALVSDWLAGLRRRAEIVDLYLAVR
;
A
#
# COMPACT_ATOMS: atom_id res chain seq x y z
N MET A 1 12.97 -48.71 74.87
CA MET A 1 11.57 -49.15 74.69
C MET A 1 10.76 -48.04 74.11
N ARG A 2 10.10 -48.32 73.00
CA ARG A 2 9.18 -47.52 72.18
C ARG A 2 9.82 -46.48 71.23
N ILE A 3 9.77 -46.91 70.07
CA ILE A 3 9.98 -46.30 68.76
C ILE A 3 8.83 -45.31 68.51
N ALA A 4 9.15 -44.10 68.04
CA ALA A 4 8.16 -43.17 67.50
C ALA A 4 8.59 -42.79 66.09
N ASP A 5 7.79 -43.23 65.14
CA ASP A 5 7.87 -42.90 63.71
C ASP A 5 7.77 -41.40 63.48
N CYS A 6 8.71 -40.85 62.76
CA CYS A 6 8.64 -39.53 62.22
C CYS A 6 8.51 -39.62 60.72
N GLY A 7 7.24 -39.57 60.28
CA GLY A 7 6.84 -39.60 58.89
C GLY A 7 7.30 -38.33 58.12
N LEU A 8 8.29 -38.48 57.30
CA LEU A 8 8.78 -37.51 56.37
C LEU A 8 7.77 -37.32 55.20
N ARG A 9 6.91 -36.33 55.27
CA ARG A 9 6.08 -35.91 54.15
C ARG A 9 6.88 -35.12 53.15
N ILE A 10 7.28 -35.76 52.06
CA ILE A 10 7.84 -35.13 50.90
C ILE A 10 6.70 -34.43 50.15
N VAL A 11 6.63 -33.08 50.24
CA VAL A 11 5.77 -32.24 49.42
C VAL A 11 6.50 -32.01 48.10
N VAL A 12 6.11 -32.78 47.10
CA VAL A 12 6.56 -32.56 45.71
C VAL A 12 5.77 -31.37 45.17
N SER A 13 6.36 -30.18 45.22
CA SER A 13 5.83 -28.99 44.54
C SER A 13 6.09 -29.13 43.03
N ILE A 14 5.05 -29.49 42.28
CA ILE A 14 5.07 -29.46 40.81
C ILE A 14 4.97 -27.98 40.41
N PHE A 15 6.10 -27.41 40.05
CA PHE A 15 6.18 -26.07 39.43
C PHE A 15 5.76 -26.25 37.95
N LEU A 16 4.48 -25.97 37.66
CA LEU A 16 3.97 -25.95 36.30
C LEU A 16 4.51 -24.68 35.63
N ALA A 17 5.61 -24.82 34.92
CA ALA A 17 6.14 -23.76 34.07
C ALA A 17 5.19 -23.56 32.88
N VAL A 18 4.34 -22.54 32.98
CA VAL A 18 3.56 -22.03 31.86
C VAL A 18 4.57 -21.37 30.89
N VAL A 19 5.03 -22.13 29.91
CA VAL A 19 5.79 -21.61 28.80
C VAL A 19 4.82 -20.79 27.96
N GLY A 20 4.78 -19.48 28.22
CA GLY A 20 4.07 -18.53 27.38
C GLY A 20 4.60 -18.63 25.94
N HIS A 21 3.83 -19.24 25.06
CA HIS A 21 4.10 -19.24 23.64
C HIS A 21 3.88 -17.79 23.17
N GLY A 22 4.93 -16.97 23.25
CA GLY A 22 4.96 -15.71 22.54
C GLY A 22 4.77 -16.03 21.06
N VAL A 23 3.62 -15.63 20.52
CA VAL A 23 3.40 -15.67 19.08
C VAL A 23 4.42 -14.71 18.47
N VAL A 24 5.54 -15.27 18.00
CA VAL A 24 6.49 -14.52 17.18
C VAL A 24 5.71 -14.16 15.91
N ARG A 25 5.21 -12.94 15.86
CA ARG A 25 4.70 -12.36 14.62
C ARG A 25 5.90 -12.32 13.68
N ALA A 26 5.92 -13.21 12.72
CA ALA A 26 6.86 -13.12 11.62
C ALA A 26 6.59 -11.78 10.95
N GLU A 27 7.49 -10.82 11.13
CA GLU A 27 7.46 -9.55 10.41
C GLU A 27 7.68 -9.90 8.93
N THR A 28 6.63 -9.83 8.16
CA THR A 28 6.72 -10.11 6.72
C THR A 28 7.52 -8.96 6.13
N ILE A 29 8.78 -9.23 5.76
CA ILE A 29 9.60 -8.27 5.01
C ILE A 29 8.91 -8.08 3.67
N ASP A 30 8.40 -6.85 3.43
CA ASP A 30 7.72 -6.53 2.19
C ASP A 30 8.71 -6.55 1.02
N ARG A 31 8.28 -7.12 -0.11
CA ARG A 31 9.13 -7.25 -1.29
C ARG A 31 9.13 -5.94 -2.08
N VAL A 32 10.28 -5.31 -2.20
CA VAL A 32 10.46 -4.15 -3.09
C VAL A 32 10.42 -4.64 -4.54
N LEU A 33 9.55 -4.01 -5.35
CA LEU A 33 9.35 -4.31 -6.76
C LEU A 33 9.98 -3.26 -7.69
N ALA A 34 10.05 -2.00 -7.24
CA ALA A 34 10.76 -0.94 -7.95
C ALA A 34 11.23 0.15 -6.99
N VAL A 35 12.21 0.92 -7.45
CA VAL A 35 12.62 2.19 -6.82
C VAL A 35 12.50 3.28 -7.89
N VAL A 36 11.77 4.35 -7.60
CA VAL A 36 11.50 5.45 -8.53
C VAL A 36 11.76 6.78 -7.85
N ALA A 37 12.70 7.55 -8.35
CA ALA A 37 13.08 8.85 -7.76
C ALA A 37 13.34 8.77 -6.24
N GLY A 38 13.92 7.64 -5.76
CA GLY A 38 14.19 7.38 -4.35
C GLY A 38 13.03 6.81 -3.54
N GLN A 39 11.82 6.71 -4.11
CA GLN A 39 10.66 6.09 -3.47
C GLN A 39 10.59 4.59 -3.77
N LEU A 40 10.26 3.80 -2.76
CA LEU A 40 10.10 2.35 -2.88
C LEU A 40 8.66 2.04 -3.29
N ILE A 41 8.49 1.14 -4.26
CA ILE A 41 7.21 0.52 -4.59
C ILE A 41 7.30 -0.95 -4.20
N THR A 42 6.42 -1.38 -3.32
CA THR A 42 6.44 -2.72 -2.74
C THR A 42 5.34 -3.61 -3.31
N LEU A 43 5.41 -4.90 -2.99
CA LEU A 43 4.33 -5.84 -3.34
C LEU A 43 3.03 -5.51 -2.59
N THR A 44 3.14 -5.00 -1.37
CA THR A 44 1.98 -4.53 -0.58
C THR A 44 1.28 -3.36 -1.29
N ASP A 45 2.02 -2.39 -1.83
CA ASP A 45 1.44 -1.26 -2.58
C ASP A 45 0.68 -1.74 -3.82
N VAL A 46 1.25 -2.67 -4.58
CA VAL A 46 0.60 -3.24 -5.77
C VAL A 46 -0.66 -4.02 -5.37
N ARG A 47 -0.60 -4.85 -4.33
CA ARG A 47 -1.77 -5.58 -3.82
C ARG A 47 -2.87 -4.64 -3.34
N ALA A 48 -2.50 -3.61 -2.58
CA ALA A 48 -3.45 -2.61 -2.11
C ALA A 48 -4.12 -1.89 -3.29
N ALA A 49 -3.36 -1.50 -4.31
CA ALA A 49 -3.91 -0.87 -5.51
C ALA A 49 -4.92 -1.77 -6.25
N ILE A 50 -4.69 -3.09 -6.27
CA ILE A 50 -5.60 -4.08 -6.88
C ILE A 50 -6.81 -4.33 -5.97
N ASP A 51 -6.58 -4.70 -4.70
CA ASP A 51 -7.61 -5.13 -3.75
C ASP A 51 -8.60 -4.01 -3.41
N LEU A 52 -8.11 -2.77 -3.33
CA LEU A 52 -8.92 -1.58 -3.12
C LEU A 52 -9.49 -0.98 -4.42
N ARG A 53 -9.24 -1.64 -5.55
CA ARG A 53 -9.71 -1.20 -6.88
C ARG A 53 -9.27 0.23 -7.22
N LEU A 54 -8.09 0.64 -6.75
CA LEU A 54 -7.50 1.95 -7.05
C LEU A 54 -6.89 1.96 -8.44
N GLN A 55 -6.39 0.81 -8.90
CA GLN A 55 -5.87 0.60 -10.25
C GLN A 55 -6.55 -0.60 -10.91
N THR A 56 -6.76 -0.50 -12.22
CA THR A 56 -7.28 -1.59 -13.03
C THR A 56 -6.12 -2.43 -13.56
N THR A 57 -6.35 -3.72 -13.71
CA THR A 57 -5.38 -4.64 -14.32
C THR A 57 -5.52 -4.72 -15.85
N ASP A 58 -6.58 -4.15 -16.40
CA ASP A 58 -6.95 -4.10 -17.82
C ASP A 58 -6.95 -5.49 -18.50
N GLY A 59 -7.19 -6.55 -17.73
CA GLY A 59 -7.18 -7.93 -18.22
C GLY A 59 -5.78 -8.45 -18.56
N ALA A 60 -4.71 -7.81 -18.07
CA ALA A 60 -3.34 -8.23 -18.34
C ALA A 60 -3.06 -9.65 -17.83
N ALA A 61 -2.25 -10.40 -18.58
CA ALA A 61 -1.81 -11.74 -18.19
C ALA A 61 -0.97 -11.73 -16.90
N ASP A 62 -0.25 -10.62 -16.63
CA ASP A 62 0.46 -10.36 -15.38
C ASP A 62 -0.13 -9.10 -14.73
N PRO A 63 -1.13 -9.26 -13.84
CA PRO A 63 -1.79 -8.15 -13.16
C PRO A 63 -0.84 -7.33 -12.29
N VAL A 64 0.12 -8.00 -11.62
CA VAL A 64 1.10 -7.35 -10.75
C VAL A 64 2.00 -6.44 -11.57
N ARG A 65 2.51 -6.92 -12.69
CA ARG A 65 3.34 -6.12 -13.60
C ARG A 65 2.59 -4.92 -14.17
N ALA A 66 1.34 -5.14 -14.58
CA ALA A 66 0.50 -4.08 -15.16
C ALA A 66 0.27 -2.94 -14.16
N VAL A 67 -0.08 -3.28 -12.90
CA VAL A 67 -0.30 -2.30 -11.85
C VAL A 67 1.01 -1.66 -11.39
N LEU A 68 2.10 -2.43 -11.26
CA LEU A 68 3.42 -1.88 -10.95
C LEU A 68 3.83 -0.79 -11.95
N THR A 69 3.60 -1.00 -13.25
CA THR A 69 3.89 0.01 -14.27
C THR A 69 3.12 1.31 -14.03
N LYS A 70 1.84 1.20 -13.64
CA LYS A 70 1.01 2.37 -13.29
C LYS A 70 1.48 3.08 -12.01
N LEU A 71 1.95 2.32 -11.02
CA LEU A 71 2.49 2.90 -9.79
C LEU A 71 3.85 3.59 -10.05
N ILE A 72 4.70 3.06 -10.93
CA ILE A 72 5.93 3.73 -11.38
C ILE A 72 5.57 5.09 -11.99
N ASP A 73 4.60 5.15 -12.89
CA ASP A 73 4.13 6.39 -13.50
C ASP A 73 3.61 7.39 -12.46
N ARG A 74 2.83 6.87 -11.51
CA ARG A 74 2.31 7.66 -10.40
C ARG A 74 3.42 8.31 -9.60
N GLU A 75 4.46 7.58 -9.22
CA GLU A 75 5.59 8.12 -8.46
C GLU A 75 6.39 9.16 -9.25
N LEU A 76 6.55 8.99 -10.56
CA LEU A 76 7.17 10.00 -11.42
C LEU A 76 6.36 11.30 -11.44
N ILE A 77 5.04 11.20 -11.50
CA ILE A 77 4.17 12.39 -11.46
C ILE A 77 4.22 13.03 -10.08
N LEU A 78 4.20 12.25 -9.00
CA LEU A 78 4.28 12.77 -7.63
C LEU A 78 5.59 13.50 -7.36
N ALA A 79 6.72 13.03 -7.88
CA ALA A 79 7.99 13.72 -7.79
C ALA A 79 7.94 15.12 -8.44
N GLU A 80 7.17 15.30 -9.52
CA GLU A 80 6.93 16.61 -10.11
C GLU A 80 5.93 17.42 -9.28
N VAL A 81 4.88 16.80 -8.75
CA VAL A 81 3.90 17.44 -7.85
C VAL A 81 4.59 18.02 -6.63
N ASP A 82 5.50 17.30 -6.01
CA ASP A 82 6.23 17.74 -4.81
C ASP A 82 7.17 18.92 -5.14
N ARG A 83 7.72 18.97 -6.35
CA ARG A 83 8.55 20.09 -6.82
C ARG A 83 7.74 21.37 -7.01
N TYR A 84 6.49 21.27 -7.47
CA TYR A 84 5.64 22.43 -7.78
C TYR A 84 4.68 22.78 -6.64
N ALA A 85 4.55 21.92 -5.63
CA ALA A 85 3.77 22.10 -4.41
C ALA A 85 2.36 22.70 -4.65
N PRO A 86 1.48 22.04 -5.40
CA PRO A 86 0.11 22.53 -5.56
C PRO A 86 -0.59 22.60 -4.19
N PRO A 87 -1.65 23.41 -4.06
CA PRO A 87 -2.40 23.49 -2.81
C PRO A 87 -2.85 22.13 -2.30
N GLU A 88 -2.74 21.95 -0.98
CA GLU A 88 -3.22 20.71 -0.35
C GLU A 88 -4.73 20.57 -0.48
N PRO A 89 -5.24 19.36 -0.79
CA PRO A 89 -6.66 19.11 -0.82
C PRO A 89 -7.28 19.23 0.57
N THR A 90 -8.51 19.71 0.63
CA THR A 90 -9.26 19.80 1.89
C THR A 90 -9.59 18.41 2.44
N ALA A 91 -9.79 18.31 3.77
CA ALA A 91 -10.22 17.07 4.40
C ALA A 91 -11.53 16.53 3.78
N ASP A 92 -12.48 17.43 3.45
CA ASP A 92 -13.75 17.05 2.79
C ASP A 92 -13.54 16.49 1.38
N ALA A 93 -12.55 16.99 0.63
CA ALA A 93 -12.20 16.41 -0.67
C ALA A 93 -11.67 14.98 -0.52
N VAL A 94 -10.81 14.73 0.48
CA VAL A 94 -10.31 13.39 0.78
C VAL A 94 -11.45 12.48 1.26
N ASN A 95 -12.35 12.96 2.13
CA ASN A 95 -13.51 12.19 2.59
C ASN A 95 -14.38 11.73 1.42
N ARG A 96 -14.68 12.61 0.47
CA ARG A 96 -15.44 12.23 -0.75
C ARG A 96 -14.73 11.17 -1.59
N GLU A 97 -13.40 11.16 -1.65
CA GLU A 97 -12.67 10.09 -2.34
C GLU A 97 -12.77 8.75 -1.58
N VAL A 98 -12.70 8.78 -0.24
CA VAL A 98 -12.93 7.57 0.58
C VAL A 98 -14.33 7.00 0.34
N GLU A 99 -15.35 7.86 0.31
CA GLU A 99 -16.73 7.45 -0.01
C GLU A 99 -16.84 6.84 -1.42
N ARG A 100 -16.11 7.38 -2.41
CA ARG A 100 -16.07 6.80 -3.77
C ARG A 100 -15.38 5.45 -3.80
N VAL A 101 -14.35 5.24 -2.97
CA VAL A 101 -13.71 3.92 -2.83
C VAL A 101 -14.69 2.96 -2.17
N LEU A 102 -15.32 3.36 -1.06
CA LEU A 102 -16.34 2.56 -0.36
C LEU A 102 -17.47 2.13 -1.30
N ALA A 103 -17.96 3.03 -2.16
CA ALA A 103 -19.01 2.72 -3.13
C ALA A 103 -18.67 1.63 -4.16
N ARG A 104 -17.41 1.20 -4.23
CA ARG A 104 -16.97 0.06 -5.07
C ARG A 104 -17.10 -1.28 -4.35
N PHE A 105 -17.42 -1.27 -3.05
CA PHE A 105 -17.59 -2.43 -2.19
C PHE A 105 -19.06 -2.59 -1.80
N GLU A 106 -19.44 -3.79 -1.42
CA GLU A 106 -20.82 -4.10 -1.00
C GLU A 106 -21.15 -3.50 0.38
N SER A 107 -20.13 -3.31 1.25
CA SER A 107 -20.28 -2.74 2.57
C SER A 107 -18.95 -2.17 3.09
N GLN A 108 -19.01 -1.47 4.22
CA GLN A 108 -17.82 -0.98 4.92
C GLN A 108 -16.94 -2.14 5.41
N GLU A 109 -17.54 -3.22 5.92
CA GLU A 109 -16.81 -4.41 6.37
C GLU A 109 -16.04 -5.07 5.22
N ALA A 110 -16.61 -5.04 4.00
CA ALA A 110 -15.93 -5.55 2.80
C ALA A 110 -14.70 -4.70 2.45
N LEU A 111 -14.76 -3.38 2.61
CA LEU A 111 -13.61 -2.48 2.46
C LEU A 111 -12.57 -2.74 3.55
N GLU A 112 -12.98 -2.85 4.82
CA GLU A 112 -12.07 -3.14 5.94
C GLU A 112 -11.37 -4.48 5.75
N ALA A 113 -12.08 -5.50 5.29
CA ALA A 113 -11.49 -6.79 4.94
C ALA A 113 -10.48 -6.68 3.77
N ALA A 114 -10.72 -5.81 2.80
CA ALA A 114 -9.79 -5.56 1.70
C ALA A 114 -8.52 -4.84 2.20
N LEU A 115 -8.66 -3.83 3.06
CA LEU A 115 -7.53 -3.16 3.72
C LEU A 115 -6.67 -4.16 4.51
N ALA A 116 -7.31 -4.99 5.34
CA ALA A 116 -6.60 -5.99 6.13
C ALA A 116 -5.86 -7.02 5.25
N ARG A 117 -6.46 -7.46 4.14
CA ARG A 117 -5.79 -8.39 3.19
C ARG A 117 -4.60 -7.77 2.49
N SER A 118 -4.69 -6.49 2.12
CA SER A 118 -3.61 -5.76 1.47
C SER A 118 -2.52 -5.28 2.42
N GLY A 119 -2.73 -5.41 3.74
CA GLY A 119 -1.72 -5.05 4.74
C GLY A 119 -1.59 -3.55 4.98
N ILE A 120 -2.59 -2.75 4.58
CA ILE A 120 -2.61 -1.31 4.83
C ILE A 120 -3.81 -0.93 5.70
N ASP A 121 -3.75 0.24 6.33
CA ASP A 121 -4.83 0.80 7.13
C ASP A 121 -5.58 1.94 6.41
N GLU A 122 -6.66 2.43 7.01
CA GLU A 122 -7.43 3.55 6.48
C GLU A 122 -6.59 4.83 6.37
N LYS A 123 -5.64 5.04 7.28
CA LYS A 123 -4.74 6.21 7.24
C LYS A 123 -3.88 6.17 5.97
N HIS A 124 -3.35 5.02 5.62
CA HIS A 124 -2.57 4.84 4.39
C HIS A 124 -3.45 5.05 3.15
N LEU A 125 -4.67 4.51 3.13
CA LEU A 125 -5.63 4.76 2.06
C LEU A 125 -5.91 6.26 1.89
N ARG A 126 -6.18 6.96 2.97
CA ARG A 126 -6.44 8.42 2.96
C ARG A 126 -5.26 9.21 2.43
N GLU A 127 -4.04 8.82 2.79
CA GLU A 127 -2.82 9.47 2.28
C GLU A 127 -2.66 9.23 0.78
N THR A 128 -2.87 8.02 0.31
CA THR A 128 -2.86 7.67 -1.12
C THR A 128 -3.86 8.53 -1.90
N LEU A 129 -5.10 8.64 -1.39
CA LEU A 129 -6.15 9.45 -2.03
C LEU A 129 -5.84 10.95 -2.01
N ARG A 130 -5.20 11.46 -0.94
CA ARG A 130 -4.72 12.85 -0.88
C ARG A 130 -3.70 13.11 -1.97
N GLN A 131 -2.72 12.24 -2.12
CA GLN A 131 -1.70 12.35 -3.17
C GLN A 131 -2.33 12.27 -4.58
N ASP A 132 -3.32 11.42 -4.79
CA ASP A 132 -4.02 11.33 -6.06
C ASP A 132 -4.81 12.61 -6.38
N LEU A 133 -5.37 13.27 -5.37
CA LEU A 133 -6.01 14.58 -5.55
C LEU A 133 -4.99 15.67 -5.93
N ARG A 134 -3.83 15.71 -5.27
CA ARG A 134 -2.74 16.63 -5.60
C ARG A 134 -2.25 16.41 -7.03
N MET A 135 -2.08 15.16 -7.41
CA MET A 135 -1.65 14.79 -8.75
C MET A 135 -2.67 15.24 -9.81
N ARG A 136 -3.96 15.01 -9.57
CA ARG A 136 -5.02 15.48 -10.49
C ARG A 136 -5.00 17.01 -10.62
N ALA A 137 -4.95 17.72 -9.51
CA ALA A 137 -4.92 19.18 -9.51
C ALA A 137 -3.71 19.72 -10.29
N TYR A 138 -2.54 19.12 -10.12
CA TYR A 138 -1.34 19.47 -10.87
C TYR A 138 -1.49 19.21 -12.37
N LEU A 139 -2.00 18.04 -12.74
CA LEU A 139 -2.21 17.71 -14.17
C LEU A 139 -3.27 18.61 -14.82
N ASP A 140 -4.32 18.97 -14.09
CA ASP A 140 -5.37 19.88 -14.56
C ASP A 140 -4.81 21.30 -14.79
N GLN A 141 -3.95 21.76 -13.90
CA GLN A 141 -3.30 23.06 -14.04
C GLN A 141 -2.27 23.07 -15.17
N ARG A 142 -1.51 21.97 -15.33
CA ARG A 142 -0.44 21.88 -16.33
C ARG A 142 -0.97 21.66 -17.75
N PHE A 143 -2.02 20.86 -17.87
CA PHE A 143 -2.61 20.48 -19.15
C PHE A 143 -4.05 20.99 -19.24
N THR A 144 -4.18 22.28 -19.53
CA THR A 144 -5.47 23.00 -19.62
C THR A 144 -6.23 22.71 -20.90
N ALA A 145 -5.64 21.98 -21.85
CA ALA A 145 -6.32 21.56 -23.06
C ALA A 145 -7.55 20.71 -22.71
N ALA A 146 -8.73 21.23 -23.00
CA ALA A 146 -10.02 20.63 -22.66
C ALA A 146 -10.49 19.61 -23.71
N ASP A 147 -9.59 19.02 -24.47
CA ASP A 147 -9.93 18.25 -25.64
C ASP A 147 -9.23 16.89 -25.71
N GLU A 148 -9.51 16.18 -26.80
CA GLU A 148 -8.96 14.84 -27.12
C GLU A 148 -7.42 14.76 -27.12
N ARG A 149 -6.72 15.90 -27.19
CA ARG A 149 -5.23 15.95 -27.18
C ARG A 149 -4.63 15.84 -25.81
N ARG A 150 -5.37 16.13 -24.73
CA ARG A 150 -4.86 16.08 -23.37
C ARG A 150 -4.24 14.72 -22.99
N PRO A 151 -4.88 13.57 -23.26
CA PRO A 151 -4.28 12.27 -22.97
C PRO A 151 -2.94 12.05 -23.67
N ALA A 152 -2.83 12.44 -24.94
CA ALA A 152 -1.58 12.35 -25.70
C ALA A 152 -0.48 13.26 -25.10
N LEU A 153 -0.80 14.50 -24.75
CA LEU A 153 0.14 15.42 -24.13
C LEU A 153 0.66 14.91 -22.77
N VAL A 154 -0.22 14.35 -21.95
CA VAL A 154 0.17 13.72 -20.68
C VAL A 154 1.05 12.51 -20.93
N SER A 155 0.69 11.66 -21.89
CA SER A 155 1.46 10.46 -22.25
C SER A 155 2.88 10.82 -22.74
N ASP A 156 3.02 11.79 -23.64
CA ASP A 156 4.31 12.24 -24.18
C ASP A 156 5.18 12.86 -23.07
N TRP A 157 4.58 13.66 -22.21
CA TRP A 157 5.27 14.25 -21.07
C TRP A 157 5.76 13.16 -20.09
N LEU A 158 4.90 12.17 -19.76
CA LEU A 158 5.24 11.06 -18.89
C LEU A 158 6.34 10.19 -19.48
N ALA A 159 6.31 9.93 -20.80
CA ALA A 159 7.41 9.27 -21.49
C ALA A 159 8.72 10.06 -21.36
N GLY A 160 8.63 11.38 -21.36
CA GLY A 160 9.75 12.28 -21.07
C GLY A 160 10.28 12.14 -19.64
N LEU A 161 9.39 12.03 -18.65
CA LEU A 161 9.78 11.78 -17.25
C LEU A 161 10.52 10.45 -17.11
N ARG A 162 9.96 9.37 -17.65
CA ARG A 162 10.58 8.02 -17.62
C ARG A 162 11.99 8.01 -18.18
N ARG A 163 12.26 8.73 -19.27
CA ARG A 163 13.61 8.80 -19.86
C ARG A 163 14.64 9.50 -18.99
N ARG A 164 14.21 10.42 -18.12
CA ARG A 164 15.11 11.25 -17.29
C ARG A 164 15.22 10.76 -15.85
N ALA A 165 14.26 9.97 -15.41
CA ALA A 165 14.20 9.48 -14.05
C ALA A 165 15.11 8.27 -13.83
N GLU A 166 15.64 8.16 -12.63
CA GLU A 166 16.26 6.94 -12.16
C GLU A 166 15.15 5.98 -11.73
N ILE A 167 15.02 4.87 -12.47
CA ILE A 167 14.06 3.81 -12.20
C ILE A 167 14.84 2.50 -12.10
N VAL A 168 14.79 1.88 -10.91
CA VAL A 168 15.34 0.54 -10.69
C VAL A 168 14.17 -0.44 -10.62
N ASP A 169 14.02 -1.25 -11.65
CA ASP A 169 12.97 -2.28 -11.74
C ASP A 169 13.53 -3.60 -11.19
N LEU A 170 12.97 -4.06 -10.08
CA LEU A 170 13.36 -5.29 -9.38
C LEU A 170 12.32 -6.41 -9.56
N TYR A 171 11.29 -6.15 -10.38
CA TYR A 171 10.24 -7.13 -10.62
C TYR A 171 10.75 -8.26 -11.51
N LEU A 172 10.85 -9.45 -10.93
CA LEU A 172 11.06 -10.68 -11.64
C LEU A 172 9.71 -11.39 -11.77
N ALA A 173 9.20 -11.53 -12.98
CA ALA A 173 8.01 -12.32 -13.22
C ALA A 173 8.21 -13.74 -12.63
N VAL A 174 7.27 -14.19 -11.84
CA VAL A 174 7.25 -15.59 -11.39
C VAL A 174 6.93 -16.43 -12.63
N ARG A 175 7.91 -17.19 -13.07
CA ARG A 175 7.74 -18.16 -14.17
C ARG A 175 7.11 -19.44 -13.64
#